data_125e3cfaed98e3097824606f633c73e9
#
_entry.id   125e3cfaed98e3097824606f633c73e9
#
_cell.length_a   1.000
_cell.length_b   1.000
_cell.length_c   1.000
_cell.angle_alpha   90.00
_cell.angle_beta   90.00
_cell.angle_gamma   90.00
#
_symmetry.space_group_name_H-M   'P 1'
#
loop_
_entity.id
_entity.type
_entity.pdbx_description
1 polymer ?
#
loop_
_entity_poly.entity_id
_entity_poly.type
_entity_poly.pdbx_seq_one_letter_code
_entity_poly.pdbx_strand_id
1 'polypeptide(L)'
;MNGSRITDSPIGAVLLILGSVIAVMALVCVIIQLYKNHISDRSMCREIYGTDKPAKHKSVPKKLKALEEHFRELDIPPVYSFTGNCYCEHFTITAKREFIFYVCCHTVGGETLDKKLFLNFEKARRYIFREVMDIVLNSYGEEGYSVYASKLTAEEKAMLGI
;
A
#
# COMPACT_ATOMS: atom_id res chain seq x y z
N MET A 1 -27.27 -30.59 44.31
CA MET A 1 -25.98 -30.36 43.59
C MET A 1 -26.09 -29.01 42.97
N ASN A 2 -25.55 -27.96 43.63
CA ASN A 2 -25.56 -26.58 43.09
C ASN A 2 -24.34 -26.38 42.26
N GLY A 3 -24.48 -26.51 40.94
CA GLY A 3 -23.47 -26.10 39.99
C GLY A 3 -23.36 -24.57 39.96
N SER A 4 -22.42 -24.02 40.76
CA SER A 4 -22.11 -22.59 40.66
C SER A 4 -21.63 -22.30 39.24
N ARG A 5 -22.38 -21.48 38.51
CA ARG A 5 -21.99 -21.06 37.15
C ARG A 5 -20.69 -20.25 37.25
N ILE A 6 -19.70 -20.65 36.48
CA ILE A 6 -18.38 -19.99 36.40
C ILE A 6 -18.50 -18.49 36.11
N THR A 7 -19.64 -18.06 35.56
CA THR A 7 -19.97 -16.67 35.23
C THR A 7 -20.27 -15.78 36.44
N ASP A 8 -20.52 -16.35 37.63
CA ASP A 8 -20.97 -15.57 38.80
C ASP A 8 -19.77 -15.07 39.64
N SER A 9 -18.57 -15.41 39.29
CA SER A 9 -17.34 -14.89 39.92
C SER A 9 -16.79 -13.72 39.15
N PRO A 10 -16.22 -12.68 39.80
CA PRO A 10 -15.60 -11.56 39.11
C PRO A 10 -14.43 -12.02 38.22
N ILE A 11 -13.77 -13.10 38.59
CA ILE A 11 -12.70 -13.72 37.82
C ILE A 11 -13.24 -14.36 36.53
N GLY A 12 -14.42 -15.02 36.59
CA GLY A 12 -15.08 -15.58 35.41
C GLY A 12 -15.52 -14.51 34.40
N ALA A 13 -16.02 -13.39 34.86
CA ALA A 13 -16.39 -12.25 34.01
C ALA A 13 -15.13 -11.66 33.29
N VAL A 14 -14.03 -11.50 33.99
CA VAL A 14 -12.76 -11.01 33.41
C VAL A 14 -12.23 -11.97 32.35
N LEU A 15 -12.26 -13.28 32.61
CA LEU A 15 -11.82 -14.30 31.65
C LEU A 15 -12.70 -14.33 30.39
N LEU A 16 -14.02 -14.13 30.53
CA LEU A 16 -14.92 -14.05 29.36
C LEU A 16 -14.65 -12.80 28.52
N ILE A 17 -14.41 -11.66 29.14
CA ILE A 17 -14.07 -10.42 28.42
C ILE A 17 -12.73 -10.60 27.70
N LEU A 18 -11.72 -11.13 28.38
CA LEU A 18 -10.40 -11.37 27.78
C LEU A 18 -10.48 -12.34 26.60
N GLY A 19 -11.23 -13.44 26.77
CA GLY A 19 -11.47 -14.43 25.71
C GLY A 19 -12.19 -13.83 24.50
N SER A 20 -13.18 -12.97 24.72
CA SER A 20 -13.88 -12.29 23.62
C SER A 20 -12.99 -11.31 22.87
N VAL A 21 -12.14 -10.56 23.56
CA VAL A 21 -11.16 -9.66 22.93
C VAL A 21 -10.16 -10.44 22.06
N ILE A 22 -9.63 -11.54 22.58
CA ILE A 22 -8.69 -12.40 21.83
C ILE A 22 -9.40 -12.99 20.58
N ALA A 23 -10.63 -13.45 20.70
CA ALA A 23 -11.40 -13.99 19.59
C ALA A 23 -11.65 -12.94 18.49
N VAL A 24 -11.99 -11.71 18.87
CA VAL A 24 -12.17 -10.59 17.91
C VAL A 24 -10.84 -10.25 17.22
N MET A 25 -9.74 -10.20 17.98
CA MET A 25 -8.43 -9.93 17.37
C MET A 25 -8.00 -11.04 16.40
N ALA A 26 -8.24 -12.30 16.73
CA ALA A 26 -7.98 -13.44 15.84
C ALA A 26 -8.82 -13.36 14.57
N LEU A 27 -10.10 -13.02 14.69
CA LEU A 27 -11.00 -12.85 13.54
C LEU A 27 -10.52 -11.72 12.62
N VAL A 28 -10.11 -10.59 13.17
CA VAL A 28 -9.55 -9.46 12.41
C VAL A 28 -8.28 -9.88 11.68
N CYS A 29 -7.39 -10.63 12.34
CA CYS A 29 -6.19 -11.15 11.70
C CYS A 29 -6.50 -12.09 10.53
N VAL A 30 -7.48 -13.00 10.70
CA VAL A 30 -7.93 -13.91 9.62
C VAL A 30 -8.50 -13.11 8.46
N ILE A 31 -9.35 -12.12 8.70
CA ILE A 31 -9.92 -11.26 7.65
C ILE A 31 -8.80 -10.53 6.89
N ILE A 32 -7.80 -10.00 7.58
CA ILE A 32 -6.65 -9.35 6.95
C ILE A 32 -5.86 -10.33 6.09
N GLN A 33 -5.63 -11.56 6.57
CA GLN A 33 -4.93 -12.60 5.82
C GLN A 33 -5.70 -13.03 4.56
N LEU A 34 -7.00 -13.30 4.69
CA LEU A 34 -7.87 -13.65 3.56
C LEU A 34 -7.90 -12.52 2.53
N TYR A 35 -7.96 -11.28 2.99
CA TYR A 35 -7.94 -10.12 2.12
C TYR A 35 -6.61 -9.98 1.37
N LYS A 36 -5.48 -10.20 2.06
CA LYS A 36 -4.14 -10.23 1.43
C LYS A 36 -4.06 -11.30 0.34
N ASN A 37 -4.50 -12.53 0.64
CA ASN A 37 -4.48 -13.63 -0.31
C ASN A 37 -5.38 -13.33 -1.52
N HIS A 38 -6.60 -12.86 -1.28
CA HIS A 38 -7.54 -12.52 -2.36
C HIS A 38 -7.03 -11.40 -3.30
N ILE A 39 -6.31 -10.42 -2.76
CA ILE A 39 -5.66 -9.38 -3.58
C ILE A 39 -4.51 -9.98 -4.40
N SER A 40 -3.72 -10.88 -3.79
CA SER A 40 -2.63 -11.58 -4.49
C SER A 40 -3.14 -12.41 -5.66
N ASP A 41 -4.17 -13.22 -5.43
CA ASP A 41 -4.74 -14.09 -6.47
C ASP A 41 -5.35 -13.30 -7.63
N ARG A 42 -6.03 -12.19 -7.35
CA ARG A 42 -6.61 -11.34 -8.40
C ARG A 42 -5.58 -10.66 -9.29
N SER A 43 -4.43 -10.28 -8.76
CA SER A 43 -3.36 -9.68 -9.57
C SER A 43 -2.74 -10.75 -10.48
N MET A 44 -2.46 -11.92 -9.94
CA MET A 44 -1.86 -13.03 -10.69
C MET A 44 -2.79 -13.55 -11.81
N CYS A 45 -4.09 -13.70 -11.55
CA CYS A 45 -5.05 -14.12 -12.58
C CYS A 45 -5.23 -13.09 -13.71
N ARG A 46 -5.02 -11.80 -13.45
CA ARG A 46 -5.12 -10.74 -14.47
C ARG A 46 -3.95 -10.74 -15.44
N GLU A 47 -2.75 -11.06 -14.96
CA GLU A 47 -1.53 -11.12 -15.78
C GLU A 47 -1.49 -12.35 -16.68
N ILE A 48 -2.01 -13.50 -16.19
CA ILE A 48 -1.94 -14.76 -16.93
C ILE A 48 -3.05 -14.90 -17.99
N TYR A 49 -4.22 -14.33 -17.77
CA TYR A 49 -5.41 -14.57 -18.63
C TYR A 49 -5.87 -13.39 -19.46
N GLY A 50 -5.09 -12.30 -19.58
CA GLY A 50 -5.30 -11.22 -20.57
C GLY A 50 -6.76 -10.89 -20.86
N THR A 51 -7.62 -10.72 -19.87
CA THR A 51 -9.00 -10.34 -20.11
C THR A 51 -9.10 -8.86 -20.44
N ASP A 52 -9.18 -8.56 -21.73
CA ASP A 52 -9.50 -7.25 -22.31
C ASP A 52 -10.93 -6.75 -21.98
N LYS A 53 -11.37 -6.93 -20.76
CA LYS A 53 -12.53 -6.21 -20.26
C LYS A 53 -12.00 -4.89 -19.69
N PRO A 54 -12.36 -3.74 -20.29
CA PRO A 54 -11.99 -2.44 -19.74
C PRO A 54 -12.48 -2.41 -18.29
N ALA A 55 -11.53 -2.41 -17.37
CA ALA A 55 -11.85 -2.30 -15.96
C ALA A 55 -12.67 -1.02 -15.81
N LYS A 56 -13.93 -1.13 -15.31
CA LYS A 56 -14.72 0.03 -14.93
C LYS A 56 -13.80 0.92 -14.13
N HIS A 57 -13.44 2.08 -14.66
CA HIS A 57 -12.54 3.04 -14.01
C HIS A 57 -13.11 3.37 -12.65
N LYS A 58 -12.64 2.68 -11.62
CA LYS A 58 -12.85 3.13 -10.25
C LYS A 58 -12.13 4.46 -10.17
N SER A 59 -12.86 5.53 -9.86
CA SER A 59 -12.28 6.87 -9.75
C SER A 59 -11.05 6.82 -8.84
N VAL A 60 -9.91 7.22 -9.41
CA VAL A 60 -8.65 7.28 -8.65
C VAL A 60 -8.87 8.18 -7.44
N PRO A 61 -8.47 7.77 -6.23
CA PRO A 61 -8.60 8.61 -5.05
C PRO A 61 -7.92 9.96 -5.28
N LYS A 62 -8.60 11.06 -4.96
CA LYS A 62 -8.09 12.43 -5.16
C LYS A 62 -6.67 12.61 -4.62
N LYS A 63 -6.36 11.97 -3.47
CA LYS A 63 -5.03 12.02 -2.85
C LYS A 63 -3.92 11.37 -3.69
N LEU A 64 -4.21 10.24 -4.34
CA LEU A 64 -3.23 9.58 -5.22
C LEU A 64 -3.05 10.37 -6.52
N LYS A 65 -4.14 10.92 -7.05
CA LYS A 65 -4.06 11.80 -8.23
C LYS A 65 -3.21 13.05 -7.93
N ALA A 66 -3.43 13.71 -6.80
CA ALA A 66 -2.64 14.85 -6.38
C ALA A 66 -1.15 14.50 -6.18
N LEU A 67 -0.86 13.31 -5.64
CA LEU A 67 0.53 12.84 -5.50
C LEU A 67 1.19 12.59 -6.87
N GLU A 68 0.45 12.03 -7.84
CA GLU A 68 0.95 11.84 -9.20
C GLU A 68 1.21 13.17 -9.90
N GLU A 69 0.31 14.13 -9.75
CA GLU A 69 0.49 15.50 -10.26
C GLU A 69 1.71 16.18 -9.63
N HIS A 70 1.89 16.04 -8.33
CA HIS A 70 3.03 16.60 -7.62
C HIS A 70 4.37 16.02 -8.10
N PHE A 71 4.47 14.71 -8.31
CA PHE A 71 5.68 14.12 -8.90
C PHE A 71 5.96 14.63 -10.32
N ARG A 72 4.90 14.91 -11.08
CA ARG A 72 5.04 15.50 -12.42
C ARG A 72 5.53 16.94 -12.36
N GLU A 73 5.06 17.73 -11.39
CA GLU A 73 5.53 19.11 -11.14
C GLU A 73 7.01 19.15 -10.74
N LEU A 74 7.49 18.13 -10.05
CA LEU A 74 8.90 17.96 -9.70
C LEU A 74 9.75 17.46 -10.86
N ASP A 75 9.16 17.19 -12.04
CA ASP A 75 9.78 16.55 -13.20
C ASP A 75 10.41 15.18 -12.87
N ILE A 76 9.91 14.49 -11.86
CA ILE A 76 10.37 13.14 -11.53
C ILE A 76 10.03 12.21 -12.70
N PRO A 77 10.98 11.38 -13.18
CA PRO A 77 10.74 10.44 -14.26
C PRO A 77 9.52 9.55 -13.98
N PRO A 78 8.77 9.13 -15.01
CA PRO A 78 7.50 8.39 -14.85
C PRO A 78 7.72 6.93 -14.40
N VAL A 79 8.42 6.75 -13.29
CA VAL A 79 8.63 5.45 -12.62
C VAL A 79 7.49 5.09 -11.67
N TYR A 80 6.38 5.79 -11.76
CA TYR A 80 5.19 5.63 -10.91
C TYR A 80 3.91 5.70 -11.75
N SER A 81 2.86 5.04 -11.30
CA SER A 81 1.53 5.14 -11.90
C SER A 81 0.44 4.88 -10.88
N PHE A 82 -0.41 5.89 -10.65
CA PHE A 82 -1.54 5.77 -9.73
C PHE A 82 -2.88 5.86 -10.48
N THR A 83 -2.84 6.37 -11.72
CA THR A 83 -4.01 6.50 -12.60
C THR A 83 -4.14 5.37 -13.62
N GLY A 84 -3.17 4.47 -13.66
CA GLY A 84 -3.15 3.32 -14.56
C GLY A 84 -2.56 3.60 -15.95
N ASN A 85 -1.94 4.78 -16.15
CA ASN A 85 -1.36 5.21 -17.43
C ASN A 85 0.16 5.10 -17.47
N CYS A 86 0.76 4.10 -16.82
CA CYS A 86 2.20 3.95 -16.85
C CYS A 86 2.66 3.07 -18.03
N TYR A 87 3.62 3.58 -18.78
CA TYR A 87 4.30 2.88 -19.87
C TYR A 87 5.76 2.58 -19.53
N CYS A 88 6.10 2.44 -18.26
CA CYS A 88 7.47 2.17 -17.86
C CYS A 88 7.75 0.67 -17.93
N GLU A 89 8.63 0.23 -18.84
CA GLU A 89 8.94 -1.18 -19.05
C GLU A 89 9.80 -1.78 -17.93
N HIS A 90 10.52 -0.97 -17.15
CA HIS A 90 11.53 -1.50 -16.24
C HIS A 90 11.11 -1.49 -14.77
N PHE A 91 10.83 -0.32 -14.21
CA PHE A 91 10.48 -0.17 -12.79
C PHE A 91 9.25 0.71 -12.62
N THR A 92 8.27 0.24 -11.89
CA THR A 92 7.05 1.03 -11.68
C THR A 92 6.53 0.86 -10.27
N ILE A 93 6.30 1.98 -9.60
CA ILE A 93 5.54 2.02 -8.37
C ILE A 93 4.09 2.31 -8.71
N THR A 94 3.21 1.37 -8.44
CA THR A 94 1.78 1.55 -8.60
C THR A 94 1.11 1.69 -7.25
N ALA A 95 0.08 2.52 -7.17
CA ALA A 95 -0.73 2.65 -5.98
C ALA A 95 -2.21 2.77 -6.32
N LYS A 96 -3.04 2.09 -5.55
CA LYS A 96 -4.50 2.15 -5.68
C LYS A 96 -5.16 2.09 -4.32
N ARG A 97 -6.40 2.54 -4.22
CA ARG A 97 -7.20 2.34 -3.03
C ARG A 97 -8.12 1.15 -3.23
N GLU A 98 -8.01 0.16 -2.37
CA GLU A 98 -8.89 -0.98 -2.32
C GLU A 98 -9.56 -1.02 -0.95
N PHE A 99 -10.86 -0.82 -0.94
CA PHE A 99 -11.67 -0.73 0.28
C PHE A 99 -11.13 0.35 1.23
N ILE A 100 -10.56 -0.02 2.38
CA ILE A 100 -9.96 0.90 3.37
C ILE A 100 -8.44 1.02 3.24
N PHE A 101 -7.80 0.20 2.38
CA PHE A 101 -6.35 0.15 2.25
C PHE A 101 -5.86 0.93 1.02
N TYR A 102 -4.69 1.53 1.16
CA TYR A 102 -3.83 1.91 0.04
C TYR A 102 -2.90 0.74 -0.25
N VAL A 103 -3.01 0.20 -1.45
CA VAL A 103 -2.21 -0.92 -1.93
C VAL A 103 -1.13 -0.34 -2.81
N CYS A 104 0.13 -0.47 -2.38
CA CYS A 104 1.30 -0.04 -3.14
C CYS A 104 2.02 -1.28 -3.65
N CYS A 105 2.33 -1.32 -4.93
CA CYS A 105 3.08 -2.40 -5.55
C CYS A 105 4.32 -1.84 -6.23
N HIS A 106 5.44 -2.54 -6.07
CA HIS A 106 6.65 -2.33 -6.84
C HIS A 106 6.72 -3.42 -7.90
N THR A 107 6.77 -3.03 -9.18
CA THR A 107 6.82 -3.95 -10.32
C THR A 107 8.11 -3.73 -11.11
N VAL A 108 8.69 -4.82 -11.61
CA VAL A 108 9.88 -4.81 -12.47
C VAL A 108 9.60 -5.74 -13.63
N GLY A 109 9.71 -5.25 -14.87
CA GLY A 109 9.43 -6.04 -16.07
C GLY A 109 8.03 -6.66 -16.11
N GLY A 110 7.04 -6.03 -15.46
CA GLY A 110 5.67 -6.55 -15.33
C GLY A 110 5.44 -7.48 -14.13
N GLU A 111 6.49 -7.93 -13.44
CA GLU A 111 6.36 -8.77 -12.25
C GLU A 111 6.29 -7.92 -10.98
N THR A 112 5.38 -8.27 -10.07
CA THR A 112 5.27 -7.60 -8.77
C THR A 112 6.31 -8.17 -7.82
N LEU A 113 7.33 -7.36 -7.49
CA LEU A 113 8.38 -7.73 -6.55
C LEU A 113 7.94 -7.58 -5.11
N ASP A 114 7.25 -6.48 -4.80
CA ASP A 114 6.80 -6.16 -3.45
C ASP A 114 5.40 -5.57 -3.47
N LYS A 115 4.64 -5.87 -2.42
CA LYS A 115 3.27 -5.36 -2.24
C LYS A 115 3.04 -5.01 -0.80
N LYS A 116 2.72 -3.74 -0.54
CA LYS A 116 2.47 -3.22 0.80
C LYS A 116 1.07 -2.63 0.93
N LEU A 117 0.49 -2.82 2.09
CA LEU A 117 -0.84 -2.36 2.45
C LEU A 117 -0.75 -1.32 3.56
N PHE A 118 -1.39 -0.17 3.36
CA PHE A 118 -1.42 0.91 4.33
C PHE A 118 -2.86 1.33 4.61
N LEU A 119 -3.24 1.44 5.86
CA LEU A 119 -4.53 2.03 6.27
C LEU A 119 -4.53 3.55 6.15
N ASN A 120 -3.37 4.16 6.37
CA ASN A 120 -3.20 5.61 6.37
C ASN A 120 -2.49 6.07 5.10
N PHE A 121 -3.04 7.11 4.46
CA PHE A 121 -2.45 7.70 3.26
C PHE A 121 -1.05 8.25 3.49
N GLU A 122 -0.77 8.89 4.63
CA GLU A 122 0.55 9.46 4.91
C GLU A 122 1.65 8.39 4.99
N LYS A 123 1.30 7.22 5.53
CA LYS A 123 2.24 6.08 5.51
C LYS A 123 2.46 5.54 4.10
N ALA A 124 1.39 5.46 3.29
CA ALA A 124 1.49 5.07 1.89
C ALA A 124 2.30 6.09 1.07
N ARG A 125 2.03 7.39 1.24
CA ARG A 125 2.76 8.50 0.61
C ARG A 125 4.25 8.42 0.91
N ARG A 126 4.62 8.25 2.18
CA ARG A 126 6.01 8.14 2.61
C ARG A 126 6.71 6.93 1.99
N TYR A 127 6.04 5.80 1.93
CA TYR A 127 6.54 4.61 1.26
C TYR A 127 6.75 4.86 -0.24
N ILE A 128 5.74 5.40 -0.94
CA ILE A 128 5.80 5.70 -2.37
C ILE A 128 6.94 6.66 -2.67
N PHE A 129 7.09 7.74 -1.89
CA PHE A 129 8.17 8.70 -2.05
C PHE A 129 9.55 8.05 -1.96
N ARG A 130 9.76 7.20 -0.96
CA ARG A 130 11.03 6.48 -0.78
C ARG A 130 11.32 5.58 -1.97
N GLU A 131 10.39 4.72 -2.35
CA GLU A 131 10.58 3.79 -3.46
C GLU A 131 10.83 4.51 -4.80
N VAL A 132 10.08 5.58 -5.08
CA VAL A 132 10.29 6.39 -6.29
C VAL A 132 11.69 7.02 -6.29
N MET A 133 12.13 7.60 -5.18
CA MET A 133 13.46 8.22 -5.09
C MET A 133 14.58 7.17 -5.10
N ASP A 134 14.36 5.99 -4.54
CA ASP A 134 15.32 4.88 -4.63
C ASP A 134 15.48 4.40 -6.08
N ILE A 135 14.39 4.33 -6.86
CA ILE A 135 14.46 4.02 -8.29
C ILE A 135 15.22 5.12 -9.04
N VAL A 136 14.95 6.38 -8.74
CA VAL A 136 15.64 7.53 -9.35
C VAL A 136 17.14 7.45 -9.06
N LEU A 137 17.54 7.19 -7.82
CA LEU A 137 18.93 7.04 -7.43
C LEU A 137 19.61 5.89 -8.20
N ASN A 138 18.96 4.73 -8.26
CA ASN A 138 19.49 3.55 -8.93
C ASN A 138 19.57 3.71 -10.46
N SER A 139 18.65 4.48 -11.06
CA SER A 139 18.58 4.64 -12.52
C SER A 139 19.41 5.81 -13.04
N TYR A 140 19.55 6.88 -12.27
CA TYR A 140 20.18 8.14 -12.70
C TYR A 140 21.42 8.52 -11.89
N GLY A 141 21.79 7.70 -10.89
CA GLY A 141 22.92 7.95 -10.01
C GLY A 141 22.75 9.14 -9.07
N GLU A 142 23.82 9.47 -8.32
CA GLU A 142 23.79 10.55 -7.32
C GLU A 142 23.56 11.93 -7.93
N GLU A 143 24.09 12.21 -9.11
CA GLU A 143 23.91 13.49 -9.79
C GLU A 143 22.42 13.69 -10.17
N GLY A 144 21.81 12.72 -10.81
CA GLY A 144 20.38 12.77 -11.14
C GLY A 144 19.50 12.87 -9.90
N TYR A 145 19.80 12.07 -8.87
CA TYR A 145 19.11 12.13 -7.60
C TYR A 145 19.16 13.53 -6.95
N SER A 146 20.35 14.17 -6.95
CA SER A 146 20.55 15.48 -6.34
C SER A 146 19.70 16.57 -7.00
N VAL A 147 19.52 16.51 -8.32
CA VAL A 147 18.66 17.44 -9.06
C VAL A 147 17.21 17.36 -8.56
N TYR A 148 16.66 16.16 -8.42
CA TYR A 148 15.29 15.98 -7.94
C TYR A 148 15.16 16.26 -6.45
N ALA A 149 16.13 15.81 -5.64
CA ALA A 149 16.16 16.08 -4.21
C ALA A 149 16.22 17.57 -3.87
N SER A 150 16.86 18.38 -4.73
CA SER A 150 16.91 19.85 -4.54
C SER A 150 15.53 20.49 -4.64
N LYS A 151 14.62 19.95 -5.42
CA LYS A 151 13.25 20.45 -5.64
C LYS A 151 12.29 20.07 -4.52
N LEU A 152 12.65 19.11 -3.66
CA LEU A 152 11.81 18.63 -2.57
C LEU A 152 11.68 19.68 -1.46
N THR A 153 10.50 19.73 -0.86
CA THR A 153 10.24 20.52 0.35
C THR A 153 10.99 19.98 1.56
N ALA A 154 11.15 20.79 2.60
CA ALA A 154 11.79 20.36 3.85
C ALA A 154 11.07 19.14 4.49
N GLU A 155 9.73 19.07 4.39
CA GLU A 155 8.95 17.95 4.88
C GLU A 155 9.27 16.66 4.08
N GLU A 156 9.37 16.76 2.77
CA GLU A 156 9.68 15.62 1.90
C GLU A 156 11.11 15.13 2.09
N LYS A 157 12.07 16.03 2.26
CA LYS A 157 13.44 15.69 2.64
C LYS A 157 13.48 14.93 3.96
N ALA A 158 12.75 15.42 4.97
CA ALA A 158 12.64 14.72 6.25
C ALA A 158 11.98 13.32 6.13
N MET A 159 11.03 13.13 5.19
CA MET A 159 10.46 11.80 4.91
C MET A 159 11.48 10.82 4.34
N LEU A 160 12.46 11.31 3.58
CA LEU A 160 13.54 10.53 2.98
C LEU A 160 14.73 10.37 3.93
N GLY A 161 14.81 11.17 4.98
CA GLY A 161 15.93 11.18 5.93
C GLY A 161 17.17 11.95 5.43
N ILE A 162 16.97 12.95 4.57
CA ILE A 162 17.99 13.82 3.98
C ILE A 162 17.78 15.27 4.37
#